data_15719fa0a2abc80349ea2e946e1f33e3
#
_entry.id   15719fa0a2abc80349ea2e946e1f33e3
#
_cell.length_a   1.000
_cell.length_b   1.000
_cell.length_c   1.000
_cell.angle_alpha   90.00
_cell.angle_beta   90.00
_cell.angle_gamma   90.00
#
_symmetry.space_group_name_H-M   'P 1'
#
loop_
_entity.id
_entity.type
_entity.pdbx_description
1 polymer ?
#
loop_
_entity_poly.entity_id
_entity_poly.type
_entity_poly.pdbx_seq_one_letter_code
_entity_poly.pdbx_strand_id
1 'polypeptide(L)'
;TLISLEEDFNPEDFDIVMFGGGQDYEQTVVAKDLQNKKDALIQYIEDNGVVVAICGGFQLLGRYYVNASGERLNGISAIDVCTNGQFPNRLIGDVEIVNEEFGETYLGYENHIGRTYLGKNMKPLGKVVKGFGNNEEDHVEGCHYKNVFCSYFHGPILVRNQHLADRIIETAAERQRSKNA
;
A
#
# COMPACT_ATOMS: atom_id res chain seq x y z
N THR A 1 15.91 8.27 -4.17
CA THR A 1 16.31 7.48 -5.37
C THR A 1 15.07 6.94 -6.05
N LEU A 2 15.00 6.98 -7.36
CA LEU A 2 14.00 6.32 -8.18
C LEU A 2 14.62 5.01 -8.70
N ILE A 3 13.89 3.91 -8.57
CA ILE A 3 14.30 2.60 -9.12
C ILE A 3 13.47 2.34 -10.36
N SER A 4 14.14 2.19 -11.49
CA SER A 4 13.52 1.93 -12.79
C SER A 4 13.22 0.44 -13.00
N LEU A 5 12.47 0.15 -14.07
CA LEU A 5 12.26 -1.24 -14.53
C LEU A 5 13.62 -1.89 -14.86
N GLU A 6 13.72 -3.18 -14.57
CA GLU A 6 14.92 -4.01 -14.83
C GLU A 6 16.20 -3.54 -14.10
N GLU A 7 16.09 -2.50 -13.26
CA GLU A 7 17.20 -2.04 -12.43
C GLU A 7 17.36 -2.96 -11.22
N ASP A 8 18.63 -3.25 -10.87
CA ASP A 8 18.93 -4.01 -9.67
C ASP A 8 18.47 -3.24 -8.43
N PHE A 9 17.81 -3.95 -7.54
CA PHE A 9 17.21 -3.36 -6.35
C PHE A 9 17.51 -4.19 -5.11
N ASN A 10 18.25 -3.58 -4.19
CA ASN A 10 18.40 -4.10 -2.84
C ASN A 10 17.66 -3.18 -1.86
N PRO A 11 16.52 -3.60 -1.31
CA PRO A 11 15.72 -2.74 -0.42
C PRO A 11 16.46 -2.37 0.87
N GLU A 12 17.48 -3.12 1.29
CA GLU A 12 18.28 -2.81 2.46
C GLU A 12 19.19 -1.57 2.31
N ASP A 13 19.36 -1.09 1.06
CA ASP A 13 20.06 0.17 0.79
C ASP A 13 19.19 1.42 1.07
N PHE A 14 17.91 1.20 1.46
CA PHE A 14 16.93 2.27 1.68
C PHE A 14 16.28 2.18 3.06
N ASP A 15 16.04 3.34 3.67
CA ASP A 15 15.33 3.44 4.94
C ASP A 15 13.82 3.27 4.78
N ILE A 16 13.28 3.79 3.66
CA ILE A 16 11.86 3.74 3.30
C ILE A 16 11.74 3.39 1.83
N VAL A 17 10.91 2.41 1.51
CA VAL A 17 10.54 2.04 0.14
C VAL A 17 9.13 2.52 -0.15
N MET A 18 8.94 3.24 -1.26
CA MET A 18 7.62 3.76 -1.64
C MET A 18 7.18 3.21 -2.99
N PHE A 19 5.93 2.76 -3.04
CA PHE A 19 5.23 2.38 -4.25
C PHE A 19 4.10 3.36 -4.53
N GLY A 20 4.15 4.03 -5.68
CA GLY A 20 3.09 4.91 -6.14
C GLY A 20 1.90 4.17 -6.75
N GLY A 21 0.88 4.93 -7.11
CA GLY A 21 -0.22 4.44 -7.95
C GLY A 21 0.18 4.37 -9.41
N GLY A 22 -0.64 3.69 -10.22
CA GLY A 22 -0.49 3.58 -11.68
C GLY A 22 -1.81 3.15 -12.30
N GLN A 23 -1.92 3.29 -13.63
CA GLN A 23 -3.04 2.76 -14.40
C GLN A 23 -2.79 1.29 -14.76
N ASP A 24 -3.81 0.60 -15.30
CA ASP A 24 -3.75 -0.84 -15.57
C ASP A 24 -2.55 -1.26 -16.44
N TYR A 25 -2.19 -0.45 -17.44
CA TYR A 25 -1.04 -0.76 -18.29
C TYR A 25 0.28 -0.71 -17.53
N GLU A 26 0.52 0.38 -16.81
CA GLU A 26 1.73 0.54 -15.98
C GLU A 26 1.79 -0.53 -14.89
N GLN A 27 0.66 -0.87 -14.28
CA GLN A 27 0.59 -1.96 -13.30
C GLN A 27 0.98 -3.31 -13.90
N THR A 28 0.59 -3.60 -15.14
CA THR A 28 0.96 -4.84 -15.83
C THR A 28 2.48 -4.93 -16.02
N VAL A 29 3.12 -3.83 -16.39
CA VAL A 29 4.57 -3.77 -16.60
C VAL A 29 5.30 -3.89 -15.26
N VAL A 30 4.89 -3.10 -14.27
CA VAL A 30 5.50 -3.10 -12.92
C VAL A 30 5.28 -4.44 -12.23
N ALA A 31 4.12 -5.08 -12.37
CA ALA A 31 3.86 -6.40 -11.79
C ALA A 31 4.86 -7.46 -12.24
N LYS A 32 5.27 -7.44 -13.50
CA LYS A 32 6.28 -8.36 -14.04
C LYS A 32 7.67 -8.09 -13.45
N ASP A 33 8.07 -6.83 -13.39
CA ASP A 33 9.36 -6.42 -12.84
C ASP A 33 9.45 -6.73 -11.33
N LEU A 34 8.37 -6.51 -10.59
CA LEU A 34 8.31 -6.82 -9.17
C LEU A 34 8.48 -8.31 -8.84
N GLN A 35 8.15 -9.23 -9.76
CA GLN A 35 8.42 -10.66 -9.53
C GLN A 35 9.93 -10.94 -9.40
N ASN A 36 10.78 -10.19 -10.08
CA ASN A 36 12.23 -10.31 -9.98
C ASN A 36 12.78 -9.74 -8.66
N LYS A 37 12.05 -8.81 -8.05
CA LYS A 37 12.39 -8.12 -6.79
C LYS A 37 11.66 -8.69 -5.57
N LYS A 38 10.78 -9.68 -5.80
CA LYS A 38 9.83 -10.20 -4.83
C LYS A 38 10.48 -10.69 -3.54
N ASP A 39 11.45 -11.59 -3.65
CA ASP A 39 12.03 -12.25 -2.48
C ASP A 39 12.77 -11.24 -1.58
N ALA A 40 13.50 -10.31 -2.18
CA ALA A 40 14.17 -9.24 -1.46
C ALA A 40 13.19 -8.30 -0.75
N LEU A 41 12.07 -7.95 -1.41
CA LEU A 41 11.04 -7.11 -0.81
C LEU A 41 10.29 -7.80 0.33
N ILE A 42 9.95 -9.07 0.17
CA ILE A 42 9.30 -9.85 1.24
C ILE A 42 10.25 -9.95 2.43
N GLN A 43 11.52 -10.30 2.22
CA GLN A 43 12.49 -10.37 3.31
C GLN A 43 12.64 -9.02 4.02
N TYR A 44 12.75 -7.92 3.27
CA TYR A 44 12.82 -6.57 3.83
C TYR A 44 11.61 -6.23 4.72
N ILE A 45 10.39 -6.58 4.26
CA ILE A 45 9.15 -6.39 5.02
C ILE A 45 9.16 -7.26 6.28
N GLU A 46 9.56 -8.53 6.16
CA GLU A 46 9.61 -9.46 7.28
C GLU A 46 10.66 -9.04 8.32
N ASP A 47 11.73 -8.35 7.91
CA ASP A 47 12.76 -7.74 8.76
C ASP A 47 12.39 -6.32 9.21
N ASN A 48 11.10 -6.00 9.26
CA ASN A 48 10.54 -4.71 9.68
C ASN A 48 11.01 -3.51 8.83
N GLY A 49 11.30 -3.73 7.55
CA GLY A 49 11.52 -2.66 6.58
C GLY A 49 10.28 -1.77 6.44
N VAL A 50 10.50 -0.48 6.25
CA VAL A 50 9.41 0.49 6.16
C VAL A 50 8.96 0.64 4.71
N VAL A 51 7.69 0.36 4.46
CA VAL A 51 7.10 0.44 3.11
C VAL A 51 5.84 1.30 3.14
N VAL A 52 5.73 2.19 2.16
CA VAL A 52 4.51 2.96 1.90
C VAL A 52 4.01 2.59 0.50
N ALA A 53 2.78 2.11 0.39
CA ALA A 53 2.24 1.65 -0.88
C ALA A 53 0.86 2.26 -1.15
N ILE A 54 0.76 3.00 -2.26
CA ILE A 54 -0.42 3.77 -2.60
C ILE A 54 -1.10 3.19 -3.84
N CYS A 55 -2.41 2.97 -3.76
CA CYS A 55 -3.30 2.58 -4.86
C CYS A 55 -2.76 1.34 -5.60
N GLY A 56 -2.23 1.48 -6.81
CA GLY A 56 -1.62 0.39 -7.58
C GLY A 56 -0.48 -0.33 -6.83
N GLY A 57 0.35 0.42 -6.10
CA GLY A 57 1.38 -0.16 -5.25
C GLY A 57 0.81 -1.03 -4.14
N PHE A 58 -0.28 -0.60 -3.49
CA PHE A 58 -1.00 -1.41 -2.50
C PHE A 58 -1.51 -2.73 -3.10
N GLN A 59 -2.10 -2.66 -4.30
CA GLN A 59 -2.64 -3.83 -5.00
C GLN A 59 -1.54 -4.85 -5.35
N LEU A 60 -0.37 -4.38 -5.81
CA LEU A 60 0.74 -5.23 -6.22
C LEU A 60 1.53 -5.85 -5.07
N LEU A 61 1.48 -5.29 -3.86
CA LEU A 61 1.99 -5.96 -2.67
C LEU A 61 1.14 -7.15 -2.24
N GLY A 62 -0.14 -7.18 -2.65
CA GLY A 62 -1.09 -8.25 -2.36
C GLY A 62 -0.82 -9.54 -3.14
N ARG A 63 -1.76 -10.48 -3.05
CA ARG A 63 -1.71 -11.76 -3.75
C ARG A 63 -1.95 -11.60 -5.25
N TYR A 64 -2.97 -10.82 -5.61
CA TYR A 64 -3.32 -10.54 -6.99
C TYR A 64 -4.25 -9.32 -7.12
N TYR A 65 -4.25 -8.76 -8.31
CA TYR A 65 -5.21 -7.78 -8.79
C TYR A 65 -5.88 -8.29 -10.06
N VAL A 66 -7.20 -8.29 -10.10
CA VAL A 66 -7.98 -8.52 -11.33
C VAL A 66 -8.34 -7.15 -11.89
N ASN A 67 -7.83 -6.81 -13.07
CA ASN A 67 -8.09 -5.51 -13.69
C ASN A 67 -9.51 -5.42 -14.29
N ALA A 68 -9.88 -4.26 -14.82
CA ALA A 68 -11.21 -4.03 -15.38
C ALA A 68 -11.55 -4.95 -16.57
N SER A 69 -10.56 -5.42 -17.32
CA SER A 69 -10.75 -6.39 -18.42
C SER A 69 -10.91 -7.84 -17.96
N GLY A 70 -10.72 -8.12 -16.67
CA GLY A 70 -10.75 -9.47 -16.12
C GLY A 70 -9.40 -10.19 -16.14
N GLU A 71 -8.33 -9.53 -16.57
CA GLU A 71 -6.99 -10.08 -16.53
C GLU A 71 -6.48 -10.08 -15.08
N ARG A 72 -5.94 -11.22 -14.63
CA ARG A 72 -5.35 -11.36 -13.30
C ARG A 72 -3.86 -11.09 -13.34
N LEU A 73 -3.44 -10.05 -12.66
CA LEU A 73 -2.05 -9.73 -12.39
C LEU A 73 -1.64 -10.31 -11.04
N ASN A 74 -0.58 -11.10 -11.01
CA ASN A 74 -0.04 -11.59 -9.75
C ASN A 74 0.74 -10.49 -9.04
N GLY A 75 0.37 -10.22 -7.79
CA GLY A 75 1.19 -9.43 -6.88
C GLY A 75 2.35 -10.24 -6.30
N ILE A 76 3.11 -9.63 -5.43
CA ILE A 76 4.24 -10.32 -4.78
C ILE A 76 3.85 -11.13 -3.54
N SER A 77 2.62 -11.03 -3.10
CA SER A 77 2.09 -11.71 -1.89
C SER A 77 2.84 -11.36 -0.59
N ALA A 78 3.35 -10.14 -0.49
CA ALA A 78 3.97 -9.63 0.73
C ALA A 78 2.95 -9.38 1.85
N ILE A 79 1.71 -9.08 1.47
CA ILE A 79 0.57 -8.91 2.38
C ILE A 79 -0.61 -9.77 1.90
N ASP A 80 -1.44 -10.23 2.84
CA ASP A 80 -2.59 -11.09 2.53
C ASP A 80 -3.81 -10.24 2.13
N VAL A 81 -3.77 -9.69 0.92
CA VAL A 81 -4.89 -8.96 0.33
C VAL A 81 -5.13 -9.40 -1.11
N CYS A 82 -6.35 -9.24 -1.59
CA CYS A 82 -6.67 -9.41 -3.01
C CYS A 82 -7.56 -8.28 -3.49
N THR A 83 -7.42 -7.90 -4.76
CA THR A 83 -8.19 -6.80 -5.34
C THR A 83 -8.93 -7.27 -6.60
N ASN A 84 -10.20 -6.87 -6.71
CA ASN A 84 -11.02 -7.05 -7.90
C ASN A 84 -11.37 -5.67 -8.48
N GLY A 85 -11.04 -5.44 -9.75
CA GLY A 85 -11.34 -4.21 -10.50
C GLY A 85 -12.52 -4.33 -11.47
N GLN A 86 -13.26 -5.45 -11.46
CA GLN A 86 -14.40 -5.68 -12.35
C GLN A 86 -15.69 -5.07 -11.80
N PHE A 87 -15.68 -3.77 -11.57
CA PHE A 87 -16.86 -3.02 -11.10
C PHE A 87 -17.22 -1.92 -12.08
N PRO A 88 -18.51 -1.57 -12.21
CA PRO A 88 -18.96 -0.55 -13.15
C PRO A 88 -18.56 0.87 -12.72
N ASN A 89 -18.40 1.09 -11.42
CA ASN A 89 -18.16 2.41 -10.85
C ASN A 89 -16.82 2.48 -10.12
N ARG A 90 -16.17 3.63 -10.27
CA ARG A 90 -15.00 3.99 -9.45
C ARG A 90 -15.46 4.56 -8.11
N LEU A 91 -14.70 4.30 -7.07
CA LEU A 91 -14.83 4.99 -5.79
C LEU A 91 -14.00 6.28 -5.87
N ILE A 92 -14.69 7.42 -5.83
CA ILE A 92 -14.08 8.74 -6.00
C ILE A 92 -14.66 9.69 -4.98
N GLY A 93 -13.81 10.35 -4.22
CA GLY A 93 -14.22 11.38 -3.27
C GLY A 93 -13.23 11.61 -2.15
N ASP A 94 -13.61 12.53 -1.27
CA ASP A 94 -12.90 12.72 -0.01
C ASP A 94 -13.13 11.53 0.91
N VAL A 95 -12.08 11.11 1.57
CA VAL A 95 -12.11 10.02 2.52
C VAL A 95 -11.47 10.44 3.85
N GLU A 96 -12.09 10.04 4.94
CA GLU A 96 -11.62 10.24 6.30
C GLU A 96 -11.68 8.92 7.04
N ILE A 97 -10.57 8.58 7.71
CA ILE A 97 -10.46 7.37 8.51
C ILE A 97 -9.93 7.67 9.91
N VAL A 98 -10.28 6.82 10.85
CA VAL A 98 -9.71 6.80 12.20
C VAL A 98 -8.86 5.55 12.37
N ASN A 99 -7.58 5.75 12.69
CA ASN A 99 -6.70 4.69 13.15
C ASN A 99 -6.83 4.55 14.66
N GLU A 100 -7.46 3.48 15.11
CA GLU A 100 -7.70 3.26 16.55
C GLU A 100 -6.42 2.86 17.30
N GLU A 101 -5.44 2.26 16.64
CA GLU A 101 -4.18 1.85 17.25
C GLU A 101 -3.34 3.06 17.65
N PHE A 102 -3.35 4.11 16.84
CA PHE A 102 -2.58 5.32 17.07
C PHE A 102 -3.42 6.48 17.65
N GLY A 103 -4.75 6.35 17.62
CA GLY A 103 -5.66 7.42 18.04
C GLY A 103 -5.63 8.62 17.10
N GLU A 104 -5.37 8.39 15.82
CA GLU A 104 -5.16 9.42 14.80
C GLU A 104 -6.26 9.39 13.74
N THR A 105 -6.55 10.57 13.17
CA THR A 105 -7.45 10.71 12.01
C THR A 105 -6.63 11.03 10.79
N TYR A 106 -6.90 10.33 9.67
CA TYR A 106 -6.25 10.59 8.39
C TYR A 106 -7.26 11.03 7.34
N LEU A 107 -6.84 12.00 6.53
CA LEU A 107 -7.64 12.61 5.47
C LEU A 107 -7.00 12.34 4.11
N GLY A 108 -7.80 11.99 3.13
CA GLY A 108 -7.33 11.72 1.79
C GLY A 108 -8.39 11.96 0.72
N TYR A 109 -8.04 11.59 -0.48
CA TYR A 109 -8.92 11.57 -1.65
C TYR A 109 -8.75 10.22 -2.33
N GLU A 110 -9.82 9.46 -2.45
CA GLU A 110 -9.81 8.16 -3.11
C GLU A 110 -10.25 8.28 -4.57
N ASN A 111 -9.59 7.53 -5.45
CA ASN A 111 -9.96 7.43 -6.86
C ASN A 111 -9.49 6.09 -7.42
N HIS A 112 -10.26 5.05 -7.20
CA HIS A 112 -9.91 3.71 -7.65
C HIS A 112 -11.15 2.90 -8.07
N ILE A 113 -10.95 1.92 -8.96
CA ILE A 113 -11.99 0.96 -9.33
C ILE A 113 -11.86 -0.33 -8.53
N GLY A 114 -10.63 -0.68 -8.14
CA GLY A 114 -10.36 -1.90 -7.39
C GLY A 114 -11.05 -1.92 -6.03
N ARG A 115 -11.71 -3.04 -5.72
CA ARG A 115 -12.19 -3.37 -4.37
C ARG A 115 -11.19 -4.32 -3.75
N THR A 116 -10.56 -3.88 -2.67
CA THR A 116 -9.55 -4.66 -1.95
C THR A 116 -10.14 -5.29 -0.71
N TYR A 117 -9.89 -6.56 -0.56
CA TYR A 117 -10.34 -7.38 0.56
C TYR A 117 -9.13 -7.84 1.37
N LEU A 118 -9.18 -7.56 2.67
CA LEU A 118 -8.13 -7.94 3.61
C LEU A 118 -8.28 -9.40 4.02
N GLY A 119 -7.17 -10.11 4.07
CA GLY A 119 -7.12 -11.45 4.66
C GLY A 119 -7.31 -11.44 6.17
N LYS A 120 -7.59 -12.59 6.74
CA LYS A 120 -8.01 -12.74 8.14
C LYS A 120 -7.07 -12.12 9.18
N ASN A 121 -5.77 -12.08 8.89
CA ASN A 121 -4.75 -11.60 9.81
C ASN A 121 -4.23 -10.19 9.46
N MET A 122 -4.86 -9.52 8.49
CA MET A 122 -4.48 -8.17 8.12
C MET A 122 -5.30 -7.15 8.92
N LYS A 123 -4.63 -6.08 9.33
CA LYS A 123 -5.28 -4.93 9.94
C LYS A 123 -5.49 -3.85 8.89
N PRO A 124 -6.61 -3.13 8.89
CA PRO A 124 -6.75 -1.93 8.08
C PRO A 124 -5.82 -0.81 8.59
N LEU A 125 -5.51 0.14 7.73
CA LEU A 125 -4.87 1.39 8.15
C LEU A 125 -5.83 2.20 9.03
N GLY A 126 -7.13 2.14 8.77
CA GLY A 126 -8.14 2.73 9.65
C GLY A 126 -9.57 2.36 9.27
N LYS A 127 -10.50 2.75 10.16
CA LYS A 127 -11.95 2.64 9.93
C LYS A 127 -12.46 3.87 9.20
N VAL A 128 -13.29 3.67 8.20
CA VAL A 128 -13.88 4.75 7.39
C VAL A 128 -14.93 5.50 8.22
N VAL A 129 -14.76 6.80 8.32
CA VAL A 129 -15.75 7.75 8.89
C VAL A 129 -16.52 8.44 7.75
N LYS A 130 -15.79 8.75 6.66
CA LYS A 130 -16.34 9.35 5.44
C LYS A 130 -15.65 8.74 4.23
N GLY A 131 -16.38 8.50 3.16
CA GLY A 131 -15.84 7.89 1.92
C GLY A 131 -16.21 6.42 1.80
N PHE A 132 -15.54 5.73 0.89
CA PHE A 132 -15.86 4.34 0.54
C PHE A 132 -14.82 3.35 1.09
N GLY A 133 -13.55 3.77 1.18
CA GLY A 133 -12.46 2.92 1.64
C GLY A 133 -12.09 1.81 0.65
N ASN A 134 -11.64 0.67 1.18
CA ASN A 134 -11.10 -0.41 0.36
C ASN A 134 -12.12 -1.01 -0.64
N ASN A 135 -13.41 -1.11 -0.26
CA ASN A 135 -14.39 -1.86 -1.06
C ASN A 135 -15.86 -1.42 -0.84
N GLU A 136 -16.11 -0.32 -0.14
CA GLU A 136 -17.42 0.22 0.25
C GLU A 136 -18.31 -0.70 1.13
N GLU A 137 -17.86 -1.90 1.46
CA GLU A 137 -18.66 -2.91 2.18
C GLU A 137 -18.22 -3.07 3.64
N ASP A 138 -16.93 -3.18 3.88
CA ASP A 138 -16.35 -3.48 5.20
C ASP A 138 -16.01 -2.25 6.05
N HIS A 139 -16.19 -1.05 5.48
CA HIS A 139 -15.95 0.24 6.14
C HIS A 139 -14.53 0.39 6.71
N VAL A 140 -13.55 -0.19 6.02
CA VAL A 140 -12.13 0.00 6.34
C VAL A 140 -11.35 0.53 5.14
N GLU A 141 -10.22 1.15 5.42
CA GLU A 141 -9.33 1.70 4.40
C GLU A 141 -7.90 1.28 4.66
N GLY A 142 -7.19 0.99 3.55
CA GLY A 142 -5.80 0.62 3.56
C GLY A 142 -5.51 -0.72 4.22
N CYS A 143 -4.25 -0.93 4.49
CA CYS A 143 -3.73 -2.09 5.24
C CYS A 143 -2.49 -1.66 6.02
N HIS A 144 -2.39 -2.12 7.25
CA HIS A 144 -1.21 -1.95 8.09
C HIS A 144 -0.69 -3.33 8.50
N TYR A 145 0.51 -3.66 8.06
CA TYR A 145 1.18 -4.91 8.40
C TYR A 145 2.64 -4.65 8.76
N LYS A 146 3.03 -4.93 10.00
CA LYS A 146 4.36 -4.54 10.51
C LYS A 146 4.61 -3.05 10.23
N ASN A 147 5.65 -2.70 9.48
CA ASN A 147 5.98 -1.34 9.07
C ASN A 147 5.54 -1.04 7.62
N VAL A 148 4.54 -1.76 7.11
CA VAL A 148 3.95 -1.54 5.79
C VAL A 148 2.66 -0.74 5.94
N PHE A 149 2.61 0.43 5.32
CA PHE A 149 1.47 1.35 5.31
C PHE A 149 0.90 1.41 3.90
N CYS A 150 -0.24 0.79 3.69
CA CYS A 150 -0.94 0.77 2.42
C CYS A 150 -2.20 1.62 2.48
N SER A 151 -2.51 2.34 1.37
CA SER A 151 -3.69 3.19 1.30
C SER A 151 -4.13 3.45 -0.13
N TYR A 152 -5.41 3.79 -0.30
CA TYR A 152 -5.93 4.36 -1.55
C TYR A 152 -5.90 5.89 -1.56
N PHE A 153 -5.32 6.53 -0.56
CA PHE A 153 -5.27 7.98 -0.47
C PHE A 153 -4.36 8.59 -1.52
N HIS A 154 -4.96 9.40 -2.36
CA HIS A 154 -4.28 10.29 -3.30
C HIS A 154 -4.17 11.71 -2.73
N GLY A 155 -3.37 12.57 -3.40
CA GLY A 155 -3.30 14.00 -3.21
C GLY A 155 -2.65 14.50 -1.93
N PRO A 156 -1.38 14.52 -1.85
CA PRO A 156 -0.42 13.52 -1.36
C PRO A 156 -0.71 13.16 0.09
N ILE A 157 -0.84 11.87 0.37
CA ILE A 157 -1.21 11.34 1.69
C ILE A 157 -0.37 11.94 2.84
N LEU A 158 0.96 12.01 2.69
CA LEU A 158 1.86 12.43 3.76
C LEU A 158 1.77 13.92 4.05
N VAL A 159 1.50 14.75 3.02
CA VAL A 159 1.34 16.21 3.21
C VAL A 159 0.07 16.55 3.98
N ARG A 160 -1.00 15.78 3.75
CA ARG A 160 -2.28 15.98 4.45
C ARG A 160 -2.30 15.38 5.85
N ASN A 161 -1.41 14.43 6.13
CA ASN A 161 -1.38 13.66 7.37
C ASN A 161 0.02 13.67 7.98
N GLN A 162 0.39 14.81 8.57
CA GLN A 162 1.72 15.00 9.15
C GLN A 162 2.04 13.95 10.21
N HIS A 163 1.08 13.57 11.06
CA HIS A 163 1.28 12.54 12.08
C HIS A 163 1.67 11.19 11.46
N LEU A 164 1.05 10.82 10.34
CA LEU A 164 1.43 9.61 9.61
C LEU A 164 2.83 9.73 9.01
N ALA A 165 3.18 10.90 8.46
CA ALA A 165 4.51 11.14 7.92
C ALA A 165 5.59 11.05 9.01
N ASP A 166 5.38 11.70 10.15
CA ASP A 166 6.27 11.66 11.30
C ASP A 166 6.46 10.23 11.81
N ARG A 167 5.37 9.48 11.94
CA ARG A 167 5.38 8.06 12.35
C ARG A 167 6.23 7.20 11.41
N ILE A 168 6.05 7.34 10.10
CA ILE A 168 6.82 6.59 9.10
C ILE A 168 8.32 6.91 9.22
N ILE A 169 8.68 8.19 9.37
CA ILE A 169 10.07 8.63 9.53
C ILE A 169 10.66 8.12 10.84
N GLU A 170 9.92 8.24 11.94
CA GLU A 170 10.35 7.75 13.25
C GLU A 170 10.57 6.24 13.24
N THR A 171 9.67 5.48 12.63
CA THR A 171 9.79 4.03 12.47
C THR A 171 11.04 3.65 11.68
N ALA A 172 11.35 4.38 10.60
CA ALA A 172 12.56 4.16 9.82
C ALA A 172 13.83 4.47 10.63
N ALA A 173 13.82 5.58 11.38
CA ALA A 173 14.93 5.98 12.25
C ALA A 173 15.16 4.96 13.39
N GLU A 174 14.10 4.41 13.97
CA GLU A 174 14.19 3.36 15.00
C GLU A 174 14.78 2.07 14.44
N ARG A 175 14.34 1.66 13.24
CA ARG A 175 14.92 0.50 12.55
C ARG A 175 16.42 0.68 12.31
N GLN A 176 16.87 1.85 11.86
CA GLN A 176 18.27 2.14 11.65
C GLN A 176 19.08 2.08 12.96
N ARG A 177 18.55 2.64 14.03
CA ARG A 177 19.21 2.54 15.36
C ARG A 177 19.36 1.09 15.81
N SER A 178 18.34 0.27 15.60
CA SER A 178 18.34 -1.16 15.97
C SER A 178 19.33 -2.00 15.16
N LYS A 179 19.59 -1.63 13.89
CA LYS A 179 20.59 -2.29 13.06
C LYS A 179 22.03 -1.97 13.47
N ASN A 180 22.24 -0.81 14.07
CA ASN A 180 23.56 -0.31 14.46
C ASN A 180 23.92 -0.59 15.94
N ALA A 181 23.01 -1.21 16.70
CA ALA A 181 23.20 -1.57 18.10
C ALA A 181 23.69 -3.02 18.28
#